data_e115b6a212cb26617e4f9246c5b81fe5
#
_entry.id   e115b6a212cb26617e4f9246c5b81fe5
#
_cell.length_a   1.000
_cell.length_b   1.000
_cell.length_c   1.000
_cell.angle_alpha   90.00
_cell.angle_beta   90.00
_cell.angle_gamma   90.00
#
_symmetry.space_group_name_H-M   'P 1'
#
loop_
_entity.id
_entity.type
_entity.pdbx_description
1 polymer ?
#
loop_
_entity_poly.entity_id
_entity_poly.type
_entity_poly.pdbx_seq_one_letter_code
_entity_poly.pdbx_strand_id
1 'polypeptide(L)'
;MDVTEVPTDQGSKSKKKKKSMKAKTKVKNTEVKEESSAAENQADPTTSFPATFSVSEIKNKQRRHLMFMKLKQEKRKQKLQLKKKRRKEREALGDKAPPKEVPKTIENQRVFDETTVDPEDEEVAFDEGTDEFSAYFNGLTNPKVLITTSDRPRGRTVRFCEQLASVIPNAHVYYRRGLALKRIIPQCVARDFTYMMVINQDRLMPNGLVLCHLPDGPTAHFKVSSVRLRKEIKRRGKEPTEHYPEVILNNFTTRLGHSIGRLFAALFPQNPQFVGRQVATFHNQRDFIFFRFHRYIFKNEKKVGIQELGPRFTLKLRSLQKGTFDSKYGEYEWVLKRHEMDACRRKFQL
;
A
#
# COMPACT_ATOMS: atom_id res chain seq x y z
N MET A 1 -26.10 -26.97 -59.06
CA MET A 1 -27.53 -27.11 -58.88
C MET A 1 -27.84 -26.40 -57.59
N ASP A 2 -28.05 -25.13 -57.69
CA ASP A 2 -29.34 -24.38 -57.68
C ASP A 2 -29.85 -24.24 -56.24
N VAL A 3 -29.67 -23.09 -55.66
CA VAL A 3 -30.44 -21.82 -55.71
C VAL A 3 -31.78 -21.92 -54.96
N THR A 4 -31.98 -21.06 -53.97
CA THR A 4 -33.01 -20.04 -53.79
C THR A 4 -33.04 -19.57 -52.33
N GLU A 5 -32.64 -18.39 -52.01
CA GLU A 5 -33.31 -17.08 -51.87
C GLU A 5 -34.58 -17.03 -50.97
N VAL A 6 -34.47 -16.35 -49.86
CA VAL A 6 -35.15 -15.18 -49.22
C VAL A 6 -36.68 -15.03 -49.53
N PRO A 7 -37.58 -14.35 -48.71
CA PRO A 7 -37.35 -13.17 -47.85
C PRO A 7 -38.26 -12.98 -46.60
N THR A 8 -37.86 -11.95 -45.82
CA THR A 8 -38.63 -10.93 -45.09
C THR A 8 -39.81 -11.28 -44.16
N ASP A 9 -39.87 -10.74 -42.94
CA ASP A 9 -40.65 -9.55 -42.68
C ASP A 9 -40.41 -8.95 -41.29
N GLN A 10 -40.74 -7.70 -41.18
CA GLN A 10 -40.53 -6.60 -40.25
C GLN A 10 -41.19 -6.79 -38.87
N GLY A 11 -40.56 -6.20 -37.85
CA GLY A 11 -41.16 -6.01 -36.55
C GLY A 11 -40.42 -4.97 -35.71
N SER A 12 -40.55 -3.71 -36.06
CA SER A 12 -40.04 -2.55 -35.31
C SER A 12 -40.69 -2.41 -33.95
N LYS A 13 -39.92 -2.33 -32.86
CA LYS A 13 -40.34 -1.65 -31.65
C LYS A 13 -39.20 -0.78 -31.08
N SER A 14 -39.33 0.51 -31.38
CA SER A 14 -38.56 1.60 -30.83
C SER A 14 -38.68 1.71 -29.31
N LYS A 15 -37.58 1.63 -28.57
CA LYS A 15 -37.49 2.13 -27.20
C LYS A 15 -36.67 3.38 -27.14
N LYS A 16 -37.36 4.50 -26.85
CA LYS A 16 -36.85 5.85 -26.62
C LYS A 16 -35.77 5.86 -25.55
N LYS A 17 -34.54 6.22 -25.90
CA LYS A 17 -33.50 6.64 -24.99
C LYS A 17 -33.75 8.08 -24.56
N LYS A 18 -34.07 8.31 -23.27
CA LYS A 18 -34.01 9.63 -22.66
C LYS A 18 -32.55 10.06 -22.51
N LYS A 19 -32.09 10.99 -23.32
CA LYS A 19 -30.84 11.75 -23.12
C LYS A 19 -31.11 12.84 -22.09
N SER A 20 -30.49 12.77 -20.93
CA SER A 20 -30.39 13.91 -20.03
C SER A 20 -29.21 14.78 -20.48
N MET A 21 -29.51 15.94 -21.01
CA MET A 21 -28.55 17.00 -21.30
C MET A 21 -28.14 17.68 -19.98
N LYS A 22 -26.88 17.53 -19.61
CA LYS A 22 -26.25 18.42 -18.61
C LYS A 22 -25.65 19.61 -19.38
N ALA A 23 -26.23 20.77 -19.21
CA ALA A 23 -25.73 22.04 -19.71
C ALA A 23 -24.35 22.32 -19.07
N LYS A 24 -23.36 22.56 -19.92
CA LYS A 24 -22.07 23.13 -19.54
C LYS A 24 -22.18 24.65 -19.59
N THR A 25 -22.23 25.29 -18.45
CA THR A 25 -22.09 26.75 -18.37
C THR A 25 -20.59 27.09 -18.49
N LYS A 26 -20.21 27.62 -19.64
CA LYS A 26 -18.94 28.31 -19.86
C LYS A 26 -19.00 29.68 -19.19
N VAL A 27 -18.18 29.88 -18.16
CA VAL A 27 -17.94 31.23 -17.63
C VAL A 27 -16.82 31.84 -18.47
N LYS A 28 -17.14 32.90 -19.18
CA LYS A 28 -16.19 33.77 -19.87
C LYS A 28 -15.47 34.63 -18.82
N ASN A 29 -14.14 34.61 -18.88
CA ASN A 29 -13.30 35.60 -18.23
C ASN A 29 -13.48 36.93 -18.99
N THR A 30 -13.94 37.92 -18.31
CA THR A 30 -13.83 39.33 -18.75
C THR A 30 -12.82 40.00 -17.82
N GLU A 31 -11.74 40.46 -18.41
CA GLU A 31 -10.80 41.37 -17.79
C GLU A 31 -11.47 42.69 -17.52
N VAL A 32 -11.44 43.18 -16.31
CA VAL A 32 -11.81 44.53 -15.96
C VAL A 32 -10.60 45.22 -15.35
N LYS A 33 -10.23 46.31 -16.01
CA LYS A 33 -9.17 47.24 -15.65
C LYS A 33 -9.38 47.82 -14.25
N GLU A 34 -8.26 48.06 -13.59
CA GLU A 34 -8.18 48.83 -12.35
C GLU A 34 -8.52 50.28 -12.60
N GLU A 35 -9.49 50.81 -11.89
CA GLU A 35 -9.58 52.23 -11.57
C GLU A 35 -9.69 52.39 -10.05
N SER A 36 -8.80 53.19 -9.54
CA SER A 36 -8.68 53.60 -8.15
C SER A 36 -9.85 54.49 -7.74
N SER A 37 -10.63 54.07 -6.76
CA SER A 37 -11.34 55.01 -5.90
C SER A 37 -11.40 54.48 -4.48
N ALA A 38 -10.86 55.29 -3.59
CA ALA A 38 -11.01 55.11 -2.18
C ALA A 38 -12.49 55.26 -1.81
N ALA A 39 -13.11 54.17 -1.38
CA ALA A 39 -14.37 54.19 -0.68
C ALA A 39 -14.21 53.35 0.60
N GLU A 40 -14.31 54.02 1.70
CA GLU A 40 -14.47 53.45 3.03
C GLU A 40 -15.66 52.48 3.02
N ASN A 41 -15.40 51.20 2.95
CA ASN A 41 -16.43 50.22 3.18
C ASN A 41 -16.53 49.98 4.69
N GLN A 42 -17.51 50.63 5.28
CA GLN A 42 -18.09 50.26 6.57
C GLN A 42 -18.44 48.75 6.50
N ALA A 43 -17.66 47.95 7.18
CA ALA A 43 -17.92 46.53 7.32
C ALA A 43 -19.16 46.35 8.18
N ASP A 44 -20.18 45.71 7.62
CA ASP A 44 -21.36 45.26 8.34
C ASP A 44 -20.92 44.40 9.54
N PRO A 45 -21.31 44.71 10.78
CA PRO A 45 -20.81 44.03 11.99
C PRO A 45 -21.52 42.69 12.27
N THR A 46 -22.24 42.09 11.30
CA THR A 46 -23.17 40.99 11.57
C THR A 46 -22.66 39.57 11.30
N THR A 47 -21.38 39.34 10.99
CA THR A 47 -20.89 37.98 10.69
C THR A 47 -19.58 37.54 11.39
N SER A 48 -19.10 38.32 12.33
CA SER A 48 -17.98 37.88 13.18
C SER A 48 -18.51 37.04 14.35
N PHE A 49 -18.33 35.72 14.26
CA PHE A 49 -18.63 34.85 15.41
C PHE A 49 -17.68 35.19 16.55
N PRO A 50 -18.19 35.39 17.78
CA PRO A 50 -17.33 35.60 18.94
C PRO A 50 -16.42 34.39 19.15
N ALA A 51 -15.17 34.64 19.51
CA ALA A 51 -14.12 33.63 19.65
C ALA A 51 -14.44 32.49 20.66
N THR A 52 -15.47 32.69 21.48
CA THR A 52 -15.90 31.79 22.57
C THR A 52 -17.07 30.89 22.20
N PHE A 53 -17.62 30.98 20.96
CA PHE A 53 -18.81 30.21 20.60
C PHE A 53 -18.44 28.76 20.19
N SER A 54 -18.91 27.81 20.99
CA SER A 54 -18.77 26.37 20.69
C SER A 54 -19.94 25.84 19.85
N VAL A 55 -19.61 25.30 18.67
CA VAL A 55 -20.63 24.68 17.78
C VAL A 55 -21.34 23.50 18.45
N SER A 56 -20.70 22.86 19.45
CA SER A 56 -21.26 21.73 20.19
C SER A 56 -22.49 22.12 21.04
N GLU A 57 -22.63 23.38 21.44
CA GLU A 57 -23.73 23.88 22.26
C GLU A 57 -25.06 23.98 21.51
N ILE A 58 -25.01 23.96 20.19
CA ILE A 58 -26.23 24.02 19.37
C ILE A 58 -26.97 22.69 19.43
N LYS A 59 -28.12 22.66 20.08
CA LYS A 59 -28.96 21.45 20.22
C LYS A 59 -29.47 20.94 18.86
N ASN A 60 -29.87 21.82 17.95
CA ASN A 60 -30.39 21.44 16.63
C ASN A 60 -29.28 20.91 15.71
N LYS A 61 -29.37 19.63 15.31
CA LYS A 61 -28.37 18.92 14.49
C LYS A 61 -28.12 19.58 13.13
N GLN A 62 -29.18 20.03 12.44
CA GLN A 62 -29.05 20.66 11.12
C GLN A 62 -28.36 22.03 11.23
N ARG A 63 -28.78 22.86 12.18
CA ARG A 63 -28.18 24.18 12.44
C ARG A 63 -26.73 24.05 12.87
N ARG A 64 -26.40 23.07 13.73
CA ARG A 64 -25.03 22.75 14.13
C ARG A 64 -24.16 22.38 12.93
N HIS A 65 -24.66 21.52 12.03
CA HIS A 65 -23.93 21.15 10.81
C HIS A 65 -23.67 22.34 9.89
N LEU A 66 -24.67 23.17 9.65
CA LEU A 66 -24.53 24.40 8.83
C LEU A 66 -23.49 25.36 9.43
N MET A 67 -23.51 25.58 10.73
CA MET A 67 -22.55 26.43 11.42
C MET A 67 -21.14 25.84 11.36
N PHE A 68 -21.00 24.54 11.56
CA PHE A 68 -19.72 23.83 11.41
C PHE A 68 -19.13 24.01 10.01
N MET A 69 -19.96 23.88 8.97
CA MET A 69 -19.53 24.06 7.58
C MET A 69 -19.10 25.50 7.30
N LYS A 70 -19.84 26.51 7.80
CA LYS A 70 -19.45 27.93 7.69
C LYS A 70 -18.11 28.20 8.36
N LEU A 71 -17.94 27.79 9.63
CA LEU A 71 -16.68 27.94 10.34
C LEU A 71 -15.49 27.25 9.65
N LYS A 72 -15.73 26.05 9.12
CA LYS A 72 -14.70 25.33 8.34
C LYS A 72 -14.31 26.10 7.08
N GLN A 73 -15.28 26.72 6.40
CA GLN A 73 -15.03 27.52 5.21
C GLN A 73 -14.26 28.81 5.57
N GLU A 74 -14.64 29.50 6.64
CA GLU A 74 -13.95 30.69 7.11
C GLU A 74 -12.50 30.41 7.53
N LYS A 75 -12.28 29.38 8.35
CA LYS A 75 -10.92 28.92 8.70
C LYS A 75 -10.08 28.60 7.45
N ARG A 76 -10.69 28.01 6.41
CA ARG A 76 -10.02 27.77 5.14
C ARG A 76 -9.67 29.08 4.41
N LYS A 77 -10.58 30.06 4.36
CA LYS A 77 -10.32 31.39 3.77
C LYS A 77 -9.19 32.11 4.50
N GLN A 78 -9.23 32.17 5.84
CA GLN A 78 -8.18 32.78 6.67
C GLN A 78 -6.83 32.14 6.44
N LYS A 79 -6.78 30.77 6.42
CA LYS A 79 -5.54 30.04 6.15
C LYS A 79 -4.98 30.35 4.76
N LEU A 80 -5.84 30.49 3.75
CA LEU A 80 -5.42 30.87 2.39
C LEU A 80 -4.89 32.29 2.31
N GLN A 81 -5.54 33.24 3.01
CA GLN A 81 -5.08 34.63 3.08
C GLN A 81 -3.72 34.73 3.77
N LEU A 82 -3.55 34.05 4.92
CA LEU A 82 -2.28 33.98 5.62
C LEU A 82 -1.18 33.36 4.76
N LYS A 83 -1.49 32.30 4.03
CA LYS A 83 -0.54 31.69 3.09
C LYS A 83 -0.16 32.62 1.95
N LYS A 84 -1.10 33.39 1.40
CA LYS A 84 -0.82 34.39 0.36
C LYS A 84 0.05 35.53 0.92
N LYS A 85 -0.25 36.01 2.14
CA LYS A 85 0.55 37.06 2.81
C LYS A 85 1.99 36.61 3.03
N ARG A 86 2.19 35.44 3.64
CA ARG A 86 3.54 34.86 3.85
C ARG A 86 4.29 34.61 2.55
N ARG A 87 3.59 34.28 1.44
CA ARG A 87 4.22 34.11 0.14
C ARG A 87 4.70 35.46 -0.43
N LYS A 88 3.86 36.51 -0.36
CA LYS A 88 4.25 37.85 -0.78
C LYS A 88 5.42 38.41 0.04
N GLU A 89 5.39 38.24 1.36
CA GLU A 89 6.48 38.64 2.27
C GLU A 89 7.81 37.95 1.90
N ARG A 90 7.74 36.65 1.57
CA ARG A 90 8.93 35.90 1.16
C ARG A 90 9.44 36.30 -0.22
N GLU A 91 8.55 36.57 -1.17
CA GLU A 91 8.90 37.09 -2.49
C GLU A 91 9.55 38.48 -2.39
N ALA A 92 9.09 39.32 -1.45
CA ALA A 92 9.67 40.64 -1.20
C ALA A 92 11.06 40.58 -0.53
N LEU A 93 11.31 39.60 0.33
CA LEU A 93 12.59 39.38 1.01
C LEU A 93 13.66 38.70 0.13
N GLY A 94 13.23 38.06 -0.98
CA GLY A 94 14.16 37.35 -1.91
C GLY A 94 15.07 36.36 -1.19
N ASP A 95 16.39 36.48 -1.42
CA ASP A 95 17.40 35.56 -0.85
C ASP A 95 17.58 35.71 0.68
N LYS A 96 17.13 36.83 1.27
CA LYS A 96 17.13 37.03 2.74
C LYS A 96 15.93 36.38 3.44
N ALA A 97 15.04 35.73 2.69
CA ALA A 97 13.87 35.09 3.27
C ALA A 97 14.29 33.87 4.13
N PRO A 98 13.73 33.71 5.35
CA PRO A 98 14.03 32.56 6.16
C PRO A 98 13.62 31.26 5.44
N PRO A 99 14.38 30.15 5.64
CA PRO A 99 14.08 28.88 5.01
C PRO A 99 12.66 28.42 5.34
N LYS A 100 12.02 27.67 4.43
CA LYS A 100 10.68 27.14 4.69
C LYS A 100 10.73 26.20 5.88
N GLU A 101 9.83 26.40 6.82
CA GLU A 101 9.62 25.43 7.91
C GLU A 101 9.35 24.03 7.34
N VAL A 102 10.14 23.04 7.74
CA VAL A 102 9.92 21.65 7.40
C VAL A 102 8.64 21.19 8.12
N PRO A 103 7.65 20.63 7.40
CA PRO A 103 6.43 20.16 8.04
C PRO A 103 6.75 19.07 9.08
N LYS A 104 6.19 19.18 10.26
CA LYS A 104 6.29 18.16 11.30
C LYS A 104 5.46 16.94 10.90
N THR A 105 6.06 15.99 10.20
CA THR A 105 5.46 14.70 9.88
C THR A 105 5.81 13.68 10.96
N ILE A 106 5.10 12.57 11.02
CA ILE A 106 5.41 11.48 11.98
C ILE A 106 6.79 10.90 11.66
N GLU A 107 7.14 10.78 10.39
CA GLU A 107 8.45 10.30 9.92
C GLU A 107 9.59 11.23 10.39
N ASN A 108 9.42 12.55 10.25
CA ASN A 108 10.41 13.53 10.71
C ASN A 108 10.51 13.65 12.24
N GLN A 109 9.54 13.08 12.95
CA GLN A 109 9.50 13.04 14.41
C GLN A 109 9.76 11.64 14.96
N ARG A 110 10.22 10.71 14.11
CA ARG A 110 10.58 9.36 14.54
C ARG A 110 11.66 9.45 15.61
N VAL A 111 11.47 8.67 16.67
CA VAL A 111 12.49 8.45 17.69
C VAL A 111 13.18 7.15 17.34
N PHE A 112 14.48 7.24 17.07
CA PHE A 112 15.33 6.10 16.86
C PHE A 112 15.69 5.51 18.24
N ASP A 113 15.72 4.21 18.32
CA ASP A 113 16.07 3.45 19.50
C ASP A 113 17.20 2.45 19.19
N GLU A 114 17.62 1.70 20.18
CA GLU A 114 18.69 0.71 20.08
C GLU A 114 18.43 -0.42 19.04
N THR A 115 17.15 -0.58 18.63
CA THR A 115 16.78 -1.58 17.63
C THR A 115 17.03 -1.11 16.19
N THR A 116 17.35 0.17 16.00
CA THR A 116 17.62 0.73 14.68
C THR A 116 19.02 0.33 14.23
N VAL A 117 19.10 -0.27 13.06
CA VAL A 117 20.35 -0.76 12.45
C VAL A 117 21.07 0.38 11.76
N ASP A 118 22.35 0.52 12.00
CA ASP A 118 23.25 1.32 11.19
C ASP A 118 23.72 0.45 10.00
N PRO A 119 23.72 0.94 8.75
CA PRO A 119 24.17 0.20 7.59
C PRO A 119 25.66 -0.25 7.64
N GLU A 120 26.48 0.39 8.47
CA GLU A 120 27.90 0.10 8.64
C GLU A 120 28.19 -0.80 9.86
N ASP A 121 27.16 -1.33 10.54
CA ASP A 121 27.31 -2.17 11.72
C ASP A 121 27.83 -3.56 11.35
N GLU A 122 29.07 -3.86 11.75
CA GLU A 122 29.75 -5.13 11.48
C GLU A 122 29.06 -6.33 12.19
N GLU A 123 28.47 -6.12 13.36
CA GLU A 123 27.74 -7.16 14.10
C GLU A 123 26.52 -7.62 13.31
N VAL A 124 25.76 -6.67 12.75
CA VAL A 124 24.59 -6.95 11.92
C VAL A 124 24.99 -7.66 10.63
N ALA A 125 26.07 -7.22 9.99
CA ALA A 125 26.59 -7.86 8.78
C ALA A 125 27.02 -9.32 9.04
N PHE A 126 27.62 -9.59 10.20
CA PHE A 126 28.00 -10.95 10.63
C PHE A 126 26.76 -11.81 10.88
N ASP A 127 25.77 -11.31 11.63
CA ASP A 127 24.52 -12.01 11.91
C ASP A 127 23.76 -12.34 10.62
N GLU A 128 23.70 -11.40 9.68
CA GLU A 128 23.10 -11.60 8.36
C GLU A 128 23.85 -12.61 7.48
N GLY A 129 25.16 -12.73 7.67
CA GLY A 129 26.00 -13.72 6.97
C GLY A 129 25.78 -15.17 7.45
N THR A 130 25.26 -15.35 8.66
CA THR A 130 25.06 -16.65 9.30
C THR A 130 23.60 -17.04 9.53
N ASP A 131 22.65 -16.16 9.15
CA ASP A 131 21.21 -16.39 9.32
C ASP A 131 20.65 -17.50 8.41
N GLU A 132 19.39 -17.86 8.61
CA GLU A 132 18.68 -18.90 7.86
C GLU A 132 18.54 -18.57 6.36
N PHE A 133 18.74 -17.31 5.99
CA PHE A 133 18.67 -16.84 4.60
C PHE A 133 20.04 -16.80 3.92
N SER A 134 21.13 -17.06 4.64
CA SER A 134 22.49 -16.97 4.13
C SER A 134 22.72 -17.84 2.88
N ALA A 135 22.16 -19.05 2.85
CA ALA A 135 22.24 -19.93 1.70
C ALA A 135 21.62 -19.30 0.42
N TYR A 136 20.52 -18.55 0.58
CA TYR A 136 19.93 -17.82 -0.54
C TYR A 136 20.83 -16.65 -0.96
N PHE A 137 21.29 -15.80 -0.03
CA PHE A 137 22.11 -14.63 -0.35
C PHE A 137 23.48 -15.00 -0.94
N ASN A 138 24.00 -16.18 -0.61
CA ASN A 138 25.20 -16.75 -1.22
C ASN A 138 24.95 -17.45 -2.57
N GLY A 139 23.71 -17.40 -3.10
CA GLY A 139 23.37 -17.98 -4.40
C GLY A 139 23.30 -19.50 -4.45
N LEU A 140 23.31 -20.16 -3.29
CA LEU A 140 23.31 -21.64 -3.20
C LEU A 140 21.91 -22.23 -3.42
N THR A 141 20.84 -21.46 -3.17
CA THR A 141 19.45 -21.92 -3.28
C THR A 141 18.63 -21.03 -4.17
N ASN A 142 17.79 -21.64 -5.01
CA ASN A 142 16.79 -20.93 -5.79
C ASN A 142 15.42 -21.02 -5.11
N PRO A 143 14.68 -19.93 -4.95
CA PRO A 143 13.37 -19.96 -4.29
C PRO A 143 12.36 -20.80 -5.05
N LYS A 144 11.64 -21.65 -4.31
CA LYS A 144 10.50 -22.43 -4.77
C LYS A 144 9.39 -22.32 -3.75
N VAL A 145 8.30 -21.66 -4.10
CA VAL A 145 7.27 -21.24 -3.14
C VAL A 145 6.00 -22.06 -3.31
N LEU A 146 5.54 -22.67 -2.21
CA LEU A 146 4.21 -23.27 -2.15
C LEU A 146 3.21 -22.21 -1.65
N ILE A 147 2.17 -21.92 -2.43
CA ILE A 147 1.06 -21.07 -2.01
C ILE A 147 -0.17 -21.94 -1.73
N THR A 148 -0.71 -21.85 -0.52
CA THR A 148 -1.92 -22.54 -0.13
C THR A 148 -2.89 -21.63 0.62
N THR A 149 -4.08 -22.13 0.95
CA THR A 149 -5.13 -21.35 1.59
C THR A 149 -5.63 -22.04 2.86
N SER A 150 -6.44 -21.32 3.64
CA SER A 150 -7.35 -21.95 4.61
C SER A 150 -8.34 -22.86 3.90
N ASP A 151 -9.07 -23.67 4.66
CA ASP A 151 -10.05 -24.59 4.08
C ASP A 151 -11.16 -23.87 3.34
N ARG A 152 -11.62 -24.48 2.24
CA ARG A 152 -12.75 -24.02 1.42
C ARG A 152 -12.66 -22.55 1.02
N PRO A 153 -11.56 -22.12 0.34
CA PRO A 153 -11.39 -20.75 -0.06
C PRO A 153 -12.46 -20.31 -1.06
N ARG A 154 -12.91 -19.08 -0.95
CA ARG A 154 -13.83 -18.48 -1.92
C ARG A 154 -13.07 -17.85 -3.08
N GLY A 155 -13.76 -17.64 -4.20
CA GLY A 155 -13.17 -17.21 -5.46
C GLY A 155 -12.29 -15.95 -5.41
N ARG A 156 -12.54 -15.03 -4.46
CA ARG A 156 -11.67 -13.86 -4.28
C ARG A 156 -10.29 -14.24 -3.75
N THR A 157 -10.24 -15.13 -2.78
CA THR A 157 -8.98 -15.64 -2.20
C THR A 157 -8.24 -16.51 -3.20
N VAL A 158 -8.95 -17.37 -3.92
CA VAL A 158 -8.37 -18.18 -5.00
C VAL A 158 -7.68 -17.29 -6.04
N ARG A 159 -8.38 -16.27 -6.57
CA ARG A 159 -7.81 -15.32 -7.53
C ARG A 159 -6.63 -14.53 -6.95
N PHE A 160 -6.64 -14.25 -5.66
CA PHE A 160 -5.52 -13.58 -5.01
C PHE A 160 -4.28 -14.49 -4.99
N CYS A 161 -4.43 -15.78 -4.67
CA CYS A 161 -3.35 -16.75 -4.71
C CYS A 161 -2.77 -16.92 -6.13
N GLU A 162 -3.63 -17.03 -7.13
CA GLU A 162 -3.24 -17.12 -8.54
C GLU A 162 -2.45 -15.88 -8.99
N GLN A 163 -2.90 -14.69 -8.57
CA GLN A 163 -2.19 -13.46 -8.87
C GLN A 163 -0.85 -13.34 -8.13
N LEU A 164 -0.74 -13.84 -6.90
CA LEU A 164 0.53 -13.90 -6.20
C LEU A 164 1.50 -14.88 -6.90
N ALA A 165 1.02 -16.03 -7.33
CA ALA A 165 1.82 -16.99 -8.09
C ALA A 165 2.30 -16.41 -9.44
N SER A 166 1.55 -15.49 -10.04
CA SER A 166 1.99 -14.79 -11.27
C SER A 166 3.02 -13.69 -11.02
N VAL A 167 3.26 -13.30 -9.77
CA VAL A 167 4.23 -12.27 -9.36
C VAL A 167 5.50 -12.90 -8.81
N ILE A 168 5.36 -13.95 -8.01
CA ILE A 168 6.47 -14.66 -7.38
C ILE A 168 6.92 -15.77 -8.35
N PRO A 169 8.14 -15.72 -8.90
CA PRO A 169 8.66 -16.78 -9.74
C PRO A 169 8.71 -18.13 -9.01
N ASN A 170 8.57 -19.22 -9.73
CA ASN A 170 8.56 -20.58 -9.21
C ASN A 170 7.55 -20.81 -8.06
N ALA A 171 6.43 -20.08 -8.06
CA ALA A 171 5.36 -20.26 -7.09
C ALA A 171 4.29 -21.22 -7.60
N HIS A 172 3.93 -22.18 -6.76
CA HIS A 172 2.94 -23.23 -7.07
C HIS A 172 1.75 -23.10 -6.14
N VAL A 173 0.54 -23.09 -6.69
CA VAL A 173 -0.70 -23.01 -5.90
C VAL A 173 -1.31 -24.37 -5.71
N TYR A 174 -1.39 -24.83 -4.45
CA TYR A 174 -2.04 -26.09 -4.07
C TYR A 174 -3.06 -25.86 -2.97
N TYR A 175 -4.28 -26.38 -3.14
CA TYR A 175 -5.33 -26.28 -2.14
C TYR A 175 -5.29 -27.48 -1.22
N ARG A 176 -5.15 -27.24 0.08
CA ARG A 176 -4.90 -28.31 1.08
C ARG A 176 -6.10 -29.20 1.41
N ARG A 177 -7.34 -28.82 1.08
CA ARG A 177 -8.57 -29.63 1.24
C ARG A 177 -8.70 -30.29 2.62
N GLY A 178 -8.49 -29.53 3.72
CA GLY A 178 -8.57 -30.04 5.08
C GLY A 178 -7.28 -30.64 5.66
N LEU A 179 -6.23 -30.80 4.88
CA LEU A 179 -4.95 -31.30 5.37
C LEU A 179 -4.31 -30.29 6.35
N ALA A 180 -3.89 -30.78 7.52
CA ALA A 180 -3.25 -29.94 8.53
C ALA A 180 -1.88 -29.43 8.06
N LEU A 181 -1.53 -28.16 8.39
CA LEU A 181 -0.27 -27.54 7.96
C LEU A 181 0.96 -28.34 8.41
N LYS A 182 0.94 -28.86 9.65
CA LYS A 182 2.04 -29.72 10.15
C LYS A 182 2.30 -30.96 9.29
N ARG A 183 1.30 -31.47 8.57
CA ARG A 183 1.47 -32.62 7.65
C ARG A 183 1.95 -32.19 6.26
N ILE A 184 1.75 -30.91 5.90
CA ILE A 184 2.20 -30.38 4.62
C ILE A 184 3.70 -30.05 4.66
N ILE A 185 4.19 -29.52 5.79
CA ILE A 185 5.59 -29.11 5.95
C ILE A 185 6.58 -30.20 5.51
N PRO A 186 6.53 -31.45 6.03
CA PRO A 186 7.44 -32.51 5.61
C PRO A 186 7.35 -32.83 4.11
N GLN A 187 6.13 -32.76 3.55
CA GLN A 187 5.93 -32.98 2.11
C GLN A 187 6.50 -31.85 1.24
N CYS A 188 6.53 -30.62 1.76
CA CYS A 188 7.18 -29.51 1.10
C CYS A 188 8.69 -29.65 1.12
N VAL A 189 9.26 -30.00 2.27
CA VAL A 189 10.70 -30.26 2.42
C VAL A 189 11.15 -31.37 1.48
N ALA A 190 10.41 -32.51 1.44
CA ALA A 190 10.70 -33.62 0.54
C ALA A 190 10.63 -33.29 -0.96
N ARG A 191 10.05 -32.15 -1.34
CA ARG A 191 9.93 -31.68 -2.72
C ARG A 191 10.73 -30.40 -3.00
N ASP A 192 11.67 -30.09 -2.12
CA ASP A 192 12.58 -28.95 -2.21
C ASP A 192 11.87 -27.58 -2.31
N PHE A 193 10.74 -27.43 -1.61
CA PHE A 193 10.15 -26.10 -1.41
C PHE A 193 10.94 -25.35 -0.35
N THR A 194 11.32 -24.11 -0.69
CA THR A 194 12.02 -23.21 0.23
C THR A 194 11.06 -22.38 1.07
N TYR A 195 9.82 -22.21 0.61
CA TYR A 195 8.80 -21.44 1.32
C TYR A 195 7.42 -22.07 1.24
N MET A 196 6.70 -21.97 2.34
CA MET A 196 5.26 -22.25 2.41
C MET A 196 4.51 -20.96 2.77
N MET A 197 3.66 -20.48 1.87
CA MET A 197 2.82 -19.30 2.04
C MET A 197 1.37 -19.75 2.22
N VAL A 198 0.76 -19.43 3.38
CA VAL A 198 -0.63 -19.78 3.69
C VAL A 198 -1.48 -18.53 3.79
N ILE A 199 -2.49 -18.44 2.93
CA ILE A 199 -3.41 -17.31 2.91
C ILE A 199 -4.70 -17.69 3.65
N ASN A 200 -4.94 -17.01 4.76
CA ASN A 200 -6.17 -17.17 5.53
C ASN A 200 -7.29 -16.29 4.98
N GLN A 201 -8.49 -16.83 5.04
CA GLN A 201 -9.72 -16.14 4.65
C GLN A 201 -10.66 -16.00 5.82
N ASP A 202 -11.20 -14.80 6.00
CA ASP A 202 -12.32 -14.52 6.90
C ASP A 202 -13.34 -13.64 6.18
N ARG A 203 -14.64 -13.91 6.40
CA ARG A 203 -15.75 -13.15 5.79
C ARG A 203 -15.56 -12.91 4.28
N LEU A 204 -15.20 -13.97 3.56
CA LEU A 204 -14.99 -13.99 2.10
C LEU A 204 -13.80 -13.14 1.60
N MET A 205 -12.95 -12.65 2.49
CA MET A 205 -11.80 -11.80 2.17
C MET A 205 -10.50 -12.38 2.74
N PRO A 206 -9.37 -12.28 2.01
CA PRO A 206 -8.07 -12.59 2.59
C PRO A 206 -7.78 -11.64 3.76
N ASN A 207 -7.47 -12.20 4.93
CA ASN A 207 -7.23 -11.42 6.15
C ASN A 207 -5.91 -11.75 6.85
N GLY A 208 -5.29 -12.87 6.53
CA GLY A 208 -4.03 -13.30 7.12
C GLY A 208 -3.11 -13.96 6.11
N LEU A 209 -1.83 -13.82 6.35
CA LEU A 209 -0.75 -14.46 5.61
C LEU A 209 0.21 -15.06 6.62
N VAL A 210 0.46 -16.36 6.52
CA VAL A 210 1.57 -17.02 7.21
C VAL A 210 2.61 -17.36 6.17
N LEU A 211 3.84 -16.94 6.40
CA LEU A 211 4.98 -17.20 5.55
C LEU A 211 6.01 -17.96 6.37
N CYS A 212 6.26 -19.19 5.99
CA CYS A 212 7.21 -20.09 6.64
C CYS A 212 8.36 -20.38 5.70
N HIS A 213 9.57 -20.07 6.12
CA HIS A 213 10.79 -20.53 5.45
C HIS A 213 11.02 -22.01 5.78
N LEU A 214 11.53 -22.78 4.88
CA LEU A 214 11.78 -24.22 5.02
C LEU A 214 13.27 -24.52 4.77
N PRO A 215 13.82 -25.51 5.46
CA PRO A 215 13.19 -26.49 6.35
C PRO A 215 12.95 -26.00 7.79
N ASP A 216 13.81 -25.11 8.31
CA ASP A 216 13.94 -24.86 9.75
C ASP A 216 13.27 -23.58 10.26
N GLY A 217 12.64 -22.82 9.40
CA GLY A 217 12.01 -21.53 9.74
C GLY A 217 12.84 -20.33 9.27
N PRO A 218 12.51 -19.12 9.67
CA PRO A 218 11.46 -18.70 10.59
C PRO A 218 10.05 -18.67 9.98
N THR A 219 9.04 -18.49 10.85
CA THR A 219 7.64 -18.35 10.42
C THR A 219 7.08 -16.99 10.82
N ALA A 220 6.75 -16.17 9.83
CA ALA A 220 6.15 -14.86 10.04
C ALA A 220 4.63 -14.88 9.79
N HIS A 221 3.87 -14.32 10.71
CA HIS A 221 2.42 -14.15 10.59
C HIS A 221 2.06 -12.69 10.39
N PHE A 222 1.38 -12.40 9.30
CA PHE A 222 0.92 -11.07 8.94
C PHE A 222 -0.60 -10.97 8.90
N LYS A 223 -1.13 -9.85 9.36
CA LYS A 223 -2.48 -9.42 9.00
C LYS A 223 -2.46 -8.84 7.59
N VAL A 224 -3.34 -9.34 6.73
CA VAL A 224 -3.55 -8.81 5.38
C VAL A 224 -4.73 -7.84 5.38
N SER A 225 -4.58 -6.71 4.70
CA SER A 225 -5.62 -5.70 4.54
C SER A 225 -5.53 -5.00 3.18
N SER A 226 -6.56 -4.24 2.84
CA SER A 226 -6.61 -3.43 1.61
C SER A 226 -6.29 -4.20 0.32
N VAL A 227 -6.66 -5.47 0.25
CA VAL A 227 -6.42 -6.31 -0.93
C VAL A 227 -7.21 -5.77 -2.12
N ARG A 228 -6.50 -5.48 -3.20
CA ARG A 228 -7.07 -5.13 -4.51
C ARG A 228 -6.52 -6.11 -5.55
N LEU A 229 -7.44 -6.83 -6.16
CA LEU A 229 -7.12 -7.70 -7.28
C LEU A 229 -6.78 -6.87 -8.52
N ARG A 230 -6.05 -7.43 -9.46
CA ARG A 230 -5.64 -6.77 -10.71
C ARG A 230 -6.81 -6.09 -11.43
N LYS A 231 -7.97 -6.77 -11.53
CA LYS A 231 -9.18 -6.22 -12.16
C LYS A 231 -9.79 -5.01 -11.45
N GLU A 232 -9.51 -4.83 -10.16
CA GLU A 232 -10.03 -3.74 -9.34
C GLU A 232 -9.16 -2.47 -9.39
N ILE A 233 -7.98 -2.55 -9.97
CA ILE A 233 -7.04 -1.43 -10.09
C ILE A 233 -7.42 -0.60 -11.33
N LYS A 234 -7.70 0.68 -11.12
CA LYS A 234 -7.98 1.61 -12.20
C LYS A 234 -6.70 1.92 -12.98
N ARG A 235 -6.77 1.99 -14.31
CA ARG A 235 -5.62 2.27 -15.20
C ARG A 235 -4.47 1.28 -15.03
N ARG A 236 -4.79 0.03 -14.74
CA ARG A 236 -3.78 -1.03 -14.65
C ARG A 236 -3.05 -1.24 -15.97
N GLY A 237 -1.85 -1.78 -15.89
CA GLY A 237 -1.08 -2.26 -17.04
C GLY A 237 -1.63 -3.52 -17.68
N LYS A 238 -1.00 -3.92 -18.77
CA LYS A 238 -1.17 -5.24 -19.36
C LYS A 238 -0.73 -6.32 -18.36
N GLU A 239 -0.99 -7.56 -18.66
CA GLU A 239 -0.61 -8.65 -17.77
C GLU A 239 0.91 -8.73 -17.53
N PRO A 240 1.36 -9.24 -16.38
CA PRO A 240 2.77 -9.47 -16.13
C PRO A 240 3.34 -10.41 -17.18
N THR A 241 4.62 -10.28 -17.43
CA THR A 241 5.39 -11.21 -18.22
C THR A 241 6.08 -12.23 -17.32
N GLU A 242 6.55 -13.34 -17.84
CA GLU A 242 7.23 -14.41 -17.10
C GLU A 242 8.63 -14.04 -16.60
N HIS A 243 9.12 -12.82 -16.91
CA HIS A 243 10.42 -12.35 -16.49
C HIS A 243 10.48 -12.16 -14.97
N TYR A 244 11.61 -12.49 -14.38
CA TYR A 244 11.88 -12.30 -12.96
C TYR A 244 11.88 -10.82 -12.61
N PRO A 245 11.06 -10.37 -11.65
CA PRO A 245 10.97 -8.99 -11.26
C PRO A 245 12.16 -8.56 -10.39
N GLU A 246 12.47 -7.27 -10.41
CA GLU A 246 13.32 -6.63 -9.41
C GLU A 246 12.56 -6.54 -8.08
N VAL A 247 13.27 -6.67 -6.96
CA VAL A 247 12.70 -6.51 -5.62
C VAL A 247 13.22 -5.23 -5.01
N ILE A 248 12.30 -4.40 -4.52
CA ILE A 248 12.65 -3.16 -3.80
C ILE A 248 12.09 -3.27 -2.38
N LEU A 249 13.00 -3.21 -1.42
CA LEU A 249 12.71 -3.16 0.01
C LEU A 249 12.98 -1.74 0.51
N ASN A 250 11.97 -1.06 1.04
CA ASN A 250 12.12 0.32 1.51
C ASN A 250 11.75 0.44 2.99
N ASN A 251 12.59 1.18 3.74
CA ASN A 251 12.36 1.59 5.12
C ASN A 251 12.25 0.43 6.13
N PHE A 252 12.97 -0.65 5.92
CA PHE A 252 13.20 -1.68 6.91
C PHE A 252 14.48 -1.31 7.67
N THR A 253 14.34 -0.62 8.80
CA THR A 253 15.46 0.07 9.45
C THR A 253 15.83 -0.48 10.81
N THR A 254 15.09 -1.46 11.31
CA THR A 254 15.35 -2.13 12.58
C THR A 254 15.90 -3.54 12.34
N ARG A 255 16.51 -4.17 13.36
CA ARG A 255 16.94 -5.58 13.27
C ARG A 255 15.78 -6.49 12.84
N LEU A 256 14.61 -6.35 13.47
CA LEU A 256 13.40 -7.08 13.06
C LEU A 256 12.98 -6.74 11.62
N GLY A 257 13.09 -5.46 11.23
CA GLY A 257 12.83 -5.00 9.87
C GLY A 257 13.75 -5.67 8.86
N HIS A 258 15.03 -5.77 9.15
CA HIS A 258 16.02 -6.46 8.31
C HIS A 258 15.66 -7.95 8.14
N SER A 259 15.38 -8.68 9.22
CA SER A 259 14.96 -10.10 9.13
C SER A 259 13.71 -10.28 8.27
N ILE A 260 12.71 -9.42 8.43
CA ILE A 260 11.49 -9.45 7.61
C ILE A 260 11.76 -9.03 6.15
N GLY A 261 12.65 -8.07 5.92
CA GLY A 261 13.10 -7.68 4.59
C GLY A 261 13.78 -8.81 3.86
N ARG A 262 14.71 -9.50 4.52
CA ARG A 262 15.42 -10.67 3.99
C ARG A 262 14.46 -11.83 3.70
N LEU A 263 13.49 -12.08 4.59
CA LEU A 263 12.41 -13.04 4.37
C LEU A 263 11.62 -12.76 3.08
N PHE A 264 11.35 -11.49 2.75
CA PHE A 264 10.67 -11.13 1.50
C PHE A 264 11.59 -11.18 0.28
N ALA A 265 12.84 -10.77 0.42
CA ALA A 265 13.83 -10.85 -0.67
C ALA A 265 13.99 -12.28 -1.15
N ALA A 266 14.14 -13.21 -0.21
CA ALA A 266 14.36 -14.61 -0.49
C ALA A 266 13.15 -15.37 -1.10
N LEU A 267 12.02 -14.69 -1.32
CA LEU A 267 10.91 -15.22 -2.13
C LEU A 267 11.16 -15.12 -3.65
N PHE A 268 12.12 -14.31 -4.06
CA PHE A 268 12.38 -13.98 -5.46
C PHE A 268 13.78 -14.44 -5.86
N PRO A 269 14.02 -14.83 -7.11
CA PRO A 269 15.37 -15.11 -7.59
C PRO A 269 16.27 -13.86 -7.46
N GLN A 270 17.55 -14.07 -7.15
CA GLN A 270 18.51 -12.96 -6.98
C GLN A 270 18.79 -12.19 -8.28
N ASN A 271 18.73 -12.89 -9.42
CA ASN A 271 19.04 -12.31 -10.72
C ASN A 271 17.78 -11.84 -11.43
N PRO A 272 17.39 -10.56 -11.30
CA PRO A 272 16.22 -10.03 -12.00
C PRO A 272 16.46 -9.93 -13.50
N GLN A 273 15.39 -10.09 -14.28
CA GLN A 273 15.43 -9.95 -15.71
C GLN A 273 14.94 -8.57 -16.13
N PHE A 274 15.84 -7.64 -16.30
CA PHE A 274 15.54 -6.22 -16.62
C PHE A 274 14.75 -6.02 -17.92
N VAL A 275 14.78 -6.96 -18.84
CA VAL A 275 13.97 -6.93 -20.06
C VAL A 275 12.48 -6.83 -19.76
N GLY A 276 12.00 -7.51 -18.73
CA GLY A 276 10.61 -7.46 -18.28
C GLY A 276 10.18 -6.13 -17.68
N ARG A 277 11.14 -5.33 -17.18
CA ARG A 277 10.92 -4.04 -16.53
C ARG A 277 9.86 -4.09 -15.44
N GLN A 278 9.84 -5.19 -14.69
CA GLN A 278 8.89 -5.44 -13.62
C GLN A 278 9.56 -5.26 -12.27
N VAL A 279 8.84 -4.71 -11.33
CA VAL A 279 9.34 -4.46 -9.98
C VAL A 279 8.30 -4.79 -8.93
N ALA A 280 8.70 -5.60 -7.96
CA ALA A 280 7.95 -5.92 -6.75
C ALA A 280 8.47 -5.04 -5.60
N THR A 281 7.64 -4.16 -5.09
CA THR A 281 8.03 -3.22 -4.03
C THR A 281 7.35 -3.59 -2.73
N PHE A 282 8.13 -3.76 -1.68
CA PHE A 282 7.69 -3.84 -0.29
C PHE A 282 8.13 -2.56 0.41
N HIS A 283 7.19 -1.69 0.69
CA HIS A 283 7.45 -0.41 1.34
C HIS A 283 6.89 -0.42 2.75
N ASN A 284 7.78 -0.36 3.73
CA ASN A 284 7.38 -0.21 5.13
C ASN A 284 7.10 1.26 5.43
N GLN A 285 5.93 1.53 5.98
CA GLN A 285 5.59 2.84 6.52
C GLN A 285 4.83 2.65 7.84
N ARG A 286 5.49 2.97 8.95
CA ARG A 286 4.91 2.86 10.29
C ARG A 286 4.37 1.46 10.59
N ASP A 287 5.20 0.45 10.39
CA ASP A 287 4.90 -0.99 10.58
C ASP A 287 3.77 -1.54 9.69
N PHE A 288 3.40 -0.81 8.67
CA PHE A 288 2.56 -1.31 7.59
C PHE A 288 3.40 -1.49 6.34
N ILE A 289 3.46 -2.71 5.84
CA ILE A 289 4.20 -3.06 4.63
C ILE A 289 3.24 -3.01 3.46
N PHE A 290 3.46 -2.07 2.56
CA PHE A 290 2.67 -1.90 1.35
C PHE A 290 3.31 -2.66 0.21
N PHE A 291 2.63 -3.68 -0.28
CA PHE A 291 3.05 -4.40 -1.48
C PHE A 291 2.45 -3.74 -2.73
N ARG A 292 3.31 -3.51 -3.73
CA ARG A 292 2.93 -3.02 -5.05
C ARG A 292 3.73 -3.76 -6.12
N PHE A 293 3.12 -4.02 -7.25
CA PHE A 293 3.75 -4.62 -8.40
C PHE A 293 3.57 -3.72 -9.61
N HIS A 294 4.67 -3.27 -10.20
CA HIS A 294 4.71 -2.27 -11.25
C HIS A 294 5.51 -2.74 -12.44
N ARG A 295 5.24 -2.12 -13.59
CA ARG A 295 6.13 -2.05 -14.73
C ARG A 295 6.60 -0.63 -14.89
N TYR A 296 7.89 -0.42 -15.16
CA TYR A 296 8.46 0.90 -15.36
C TYR A 296 8.96 1.08 -16.79
N ILE A 297 9.01 2.33 -17.24
CA ILE A 297 9.56 2.76 -18.53
C ILE A 297 10.32 4.07 -18.30
N PHE A 298 11.58 4.11 -18.66
CA PHE A 298 12.34 5.35 -18.69
C PHE A 298 11.85 6.20 -19.87
N LYS A 299 11.26 7.35 -19.57
CA LYS A 299 10.82 8.30 -20.59
C LYS A 299 11.96 9.23 -21.00
N ASN A 300 12.72 9.69 -20.03
CA ASN A 300 13.93 10.50 -20.15
C ASN A 300 14.84 10.13 -18.99
N GLU A 301 16.10 10.59 -18.98
CA GLU A 301 17.06 10.38 -17.89
C GLU A 301 16.49 10.74 -16.50
N LYS A 302 15.62 11.76 -16.42
CA LYS A 302 15.03 12.26 -15.17
C LYS A 302 13.59 11.85 -14.90
N LYS A 303 12.94 11.13 -15.84
CA LYS A 303 11.52 10.80 -15.69
C LYS A 303 11.26 9.33 -15.99
N VAL A 304 10.75 8.63 -14.98
CA VAL A 304 10.30 7.24 -15.09
C VAL A 304 8.76 7.21 -15.14
N GLY A 305 8.20 6.51 -16.10
CA GLY A 305 6.79 6.18 -16.15
C GLY A 305 6.55 4.87 -15.43
N ILE A 306 5.64 4.86 -14.46
CA ILE A 306 5.30 3.67 -13.68
C ILE A 306 3.86 3.28 -13.97
N GLN A 307 3.61 1.99 -14.21
CA GLN A 307 2.28 1.44 -14.42
C GLN A 307 2.04 0.27 -13.48
N GLU A 308 0.99 0.33 -12.69
CA GLU A 308 0.65 -0.73 -11.74
C GLU A 308 0.07 -1.94 -12.46
N LEU A 309 0.63 -3.12 -12.16
CA LEU A 309 0.17 -4.41 -12.68
C LEU A 309 -0.77 -5.10 -11.69
N GLY A 310 -0.50 -4.94 -10.38
CA GLY A 310 -1.22 -5.60 -9.29
C GLY A 310 -0.87 -7.09 -9.14
N PRO A 311 -1.33 -7.72 -8.08
CA PRO A 311 -2.24 -7.21 -7.04
C PRO A 311 -1.60 -6.17 -6.14
N ARG A 312 -2.39 -5.49 -5.30
CA ARG A 312 -1.90 -4.67 -4.19
C ARG A 312 -2.53 -5.09 -2.88
N PHE A 313 -1.75 -5.05 -1.84
CA PHE A 313 -2.21 -5.34 -0.47
C PHE A 313 -1.30 -4.69 0.55
N THR A 314 -1.73 -4.71 1.80
CA THR A 314 -0.97 -4.18 2.94
C THR A 314 -0.86 -5.27 3.98
N LEU A 315 0.36 -5.47 4.47
CA LEU A 315 0.68 -6.41 5.54
C LEU A 315 0.97 -5.64 6.84
N LYS A 316 0.65 -6.26 7.95
CA LYS A 316 1.12 -5.83 9.27
C LYS A 316 1.61 -7.06 10.02
N LEU A 317 2.86 -7.05 10.47
CA LEU A 317 3.43 -8.14 11.25
C LEU A 317 2.64 -8.36 12.54
N ARG A 318 2.37 -9.60 12.90
CA ARG A 318 1.68 -10.03 14.11
C ARG A 318 2.58 -10.80 15.03
N SER A 319 3.35 -11.71 14.46
CA SER A 319 4.32 -12.49 15.18
C SER A 319 5.40 -13.02 14.24
N LEU A 320 6.59 -13.17 14.76
CA LEU A 320 7.68 -13.91 14.18
C LEU A 320 8.01 -15.07 15.12
N GLN A 321 7.96 -16.28 14.61
CA GLN A 321 8.21 -17.51 15.33
C GLN A 321 9.52 -18.12 14.84
N LYS A 322 10.36 -18.55 15.75
CA LYS A 322 11.51 -19.38 15.43
C LYS A 322 11.03 -20.73 14.91
N GLY A 323 11.69 -21.25 13.92
CA GLY A 323 11.33 -22.54 13.36
C GLY A 323 10.07 -22.53 12.47
N THR A 324 9.61 -23.72 12.13
CA THR A 324 8.44 -23.93 11.31
C THR A 324 7.14 -23.68 12.09
N PHE A 325 6.03 -23.53 11.39
CA PHE A 325 4.74 -23.22 12.00
C PHE A 325 4.32 -24.22 13.09
N ASP A 326 4.32 -23.78 14.33
CA ASP A 326 3.75 -24.48 15.48
C ASP A 326 2.93 -23.54 16.36
N SER A 327 1.62 -23.77 16.41
CA SER A 327 0.69 -22.94 17.19
C SER A 327 0.63 -23.30 18.69
N LYS A 328 1.18 -24.46 19.11
CA LYS A 328 1.08 -24.94 20.48
C LYS A 328 2.38 -24.75 21.28
N TYR A 329 3.50 -25.12 20.69
CA TYR A 329 4.78 -25.19 21.36
C TYR A 329 5.85 -24.33 20.69
N GLY A 330 5.48 -23.57 19.63
CA GLY A 330 6.42 -22.75 18.91
C GLY A 330 6.95 -21.59 19.76
N GLU A 331 8.24 -21.39 19.70
CA GLU A 331 8.94 -20.29 20.35
C GLU A 331 8.82 -19.04 19.49
N TYR A 332 8.40 -17.93 20.11
CA TYR A 332 8.23 -16.66 19.39
C TYR A 332 9.41 -15.75 19.67
N GLU A 333 10.03 -15.27 18.63
CA GLU A 333 11.04 -14.22 18.69
C GLU A 333 10.39 -12.84 18.92
N TRP A 334 9.27 -12.60 18.26
CA TRP A 334 8.54 -11.36 18.40
C TRP A 334 7.02 -11.55 18.27
N VAL A 335 6.25 -10.85 19.11
CA VAL A 335 4.78 -10.85 19.07
C VAL A 335 4.25 -9.46 19.28
N LEU A 336 3.29 -9.03 18.47
CA LEU A 336 2.60 -7.74 18.60
C LEU A 336 1.63 -7.76 19.81
N LYS A 337 2.11 -7.35 20.97
CA LYS A 337 1.33 -7.23 22.20
C LYS A 337 0.96 -5.76 22.44
N ARG A 338 -0.23 -5.35 22.02
CA ARG A 338 -0.66 -3.94 22.03
C ARG A 338 -0.71 -3.31 23.44
N HIS A 339 -0.91 -4.11 24.47
CA HIS A 339 -1.02 -3.63 25.86
C HIS A 339 0.33 -3.52 26.55
N GLU A 340 1.33 -4.25 26.07
CA GLU A 340 2.67 -4.29 26.63
C GLU A 340 3.65 -3.36 25.87
N MET A 341 3.30 -3.00 24.63
CA MET A 341 4.15 -2.14 23.82
C MET A 341 3.86 -0.66 24.07
N ASP A 342 4.89 0.14 24.01
CA ASP A 342 4.80 1.59 24.06
C ASP A 342 3.76 2.13 23.06
N ALA A 343 2.79 2.88 23.57
CA ALA A 343 1.77 3.53 22.73
C ALA A 343 2.32 4.73 21.94
N CYS A 344 3.64 4.88 21.87
CA CYS A 344 4.30 5.98 21.19
C CYS A 344 4.12 5.88 19.67
N ARG A 345 3.52 6.92 19.07
CA ARG A 345 3.34 7.00 17.61
C ARG A 345 4.61 7.32 16.84
N ARG A 346 5.73 7.51 17.52
CA ARG A 346 7.02 7.91 16.94
C ARG A 346 8.04 6.77 16.91
N LYS A 347 7.79 5.67 17.62
CA LYS A 347 8.61 4.45 17.57
C LYS A 347 8.00 3.45 16.59
N PHE A 348 8.80 2.86 15.75
CA PHE A 348 8.40 1.84 14.76
C PHE A 348 9.20 0.56 15.01
N GLN A 349 8.56 -0.58 14.76
CA GLN A 349 9.15 -1.89 15.05
C GLN A 349 9.90 -2.49 13.85
N LEU A 350 9.60 -2.00 12.62
CA LEU A 350 10.18 -2.50 11.38
C LEU A 350 11.08 -1.47 10.69
#